data_19e88c5af709f13a1eb58b8a7aee2fa6
#
_entry.id   19e88c5af709f13a1eb58b8a7aee2fa6
#
_cell.length_a   1.000
_cell.length_b   1.000
_cell.length_c   1.000
_cell.angle_alpha   90.00
_cell.angle_beta   90.00
_cell.angle_gamma   90.00
#
_symmetry.space_group_name_H-M   'P 1'
#
loop_
_entity.id
_entity.type
_entity.pdbx_description
1 polymer ?
#
loop_
_entity_poly.entity_id
_entity_poly.type
_entity_poly.pdbx_seq_one_letter_code
_entity_poly.pdbx_strand_id
1 'polypeptide(L)'
;MGNQSPPVQGLVQGGKLILDDKGKVSKIYDRGESARLKRAPAKHDETSKKGKEKRLDKASPESDLIEKIADELDEAKVPYVLEPDRMFIPHSKLTKILTFSRIRSVVHILKCFSGEKDKEAISRRIFSGNPEKGKAPCVKLLAVLIGINSAELMAKHMLSDNMSDICLPIQKLTVNGKQQLRCLQHGFHSEFNNYRRQDKRERFSQWSYLLSAPYITRQNNLHSHYVLDTGDVFPMDFEYKIRHPRGYFALKKLTSHNRTSFNLELSSLIFTGRNYKKKNMIQVLATFEVVNPATTTSTFYLLFDWAEGSLNKFWESNQTLVGDKSHCLWMANQFYEISEALQCVHNDHAQTMRYLEDRDSNKDLYGRHGDIKPGNFLWFHTNSAPGLIALSDFGLGRLHTQVSRSKQDPKNIERTATYRCPEFDLPSGQVSPRSDIFSLGCVMLEYVTWFMMGLHAVEQVFPSARSERDIYGFDSDVFFSVRDNNAVLKPSVVSWIRGLQSHPNCSWYISDLLDTIETGMLDPNGATRLPANRLTKRMRALLATCETTPNYYLGVRSRT
;
A
#
# COMPACT_ATOMS: atom_id res chain seq x y z
N MET A 1 -26.72 -17.38 6.56
CA MET A 1 -27.02 -16.06 6.00
C MET A 1 -26.06 -15.07 6.64
N GLY A 2 -24.93 -14.83 6.02
CA GLY A 2 -23.92 -13.86 6.45
C GLY A 2 -23.67 -12.94 5.28
N ASN A 3 -24.20 -11.73 5.35
CA ASN A 3 -23.96 -10.66 4.39
C ASN A 3 -22.47 -10.35 4.33
N GLN A 4 -21.80 -10.82 3.31
CA GLN A 4 -20.51 -10.25 2.91
C GLN A 4 -20.81 -8.95 2.17
N SER A 5 -20.67 -7.85 2.89
CA SER A 5 -20.63 -6.54 2.24
C SER A 5 -19.44 -6.51 1.27
N PRO A 6 -19.59 -5.93 0.07
CA PRO A 6 -18.48 -5.74 -0.84
C PRO A 6 -17.35 -4.95 -0.13
N PRO A 7 -16.08 -5.11 -0.52
CA PRO A 7 -15.00 -4.34 0.08
C PRO A 7 -15.37 -2.87 0.03
N VAL A 8 -15.49 -2.26 1.20
CA VAL A 8 -15.78 -0.83 1.31
C VAL A 8 -14.54 -0.11 0.82
N GLN A 9 -14.58 0.35 -0.43
CA GLN A 9 -13.64 1.32 -0.93
C GLN A 9 -13.88 2.62 -0.17
N GLY A 10 -13.10 2.84 0.88
CA GLY A 10 -13.11 4.08 1.62
C GLY A 10 -12.20 5.09 0.93
N LEU A 11 -12.74 6.23 0.56
CA LEU A 11 -11.98 7.37 0.05
C LEU A 11 -11.28 8.06 1.23
N VAL A 12 -9.96 8.18 1.17
CA VAL A 12 -9.19 9.02 2.10
C VAL A 12 -8.66 10.20 1.30
N GLN A 13 -9.25 11.35 1.52
CA GLN A 13 -8.70 12.61 1.02
C GLN A 13 -7.56 13.07 1.93
N GLY A 14 -6.47 13.57 1.33
CA GLY A 14 -5.28 13.98 2.06
C GLY A 14 -5.62 14.77 3.31
N GLY A 15 -5.61 14.11 4.46
CA GLY A 15 -5.74 14.74 5.75
C GLY A 15 -6.57 14.04 6.80
N LYS A 16 -7.55 13.16 6.52
CA LYS A 16 -8.32 12.55 7.61
C LYS A 16 -9.04 11.25 7.29
N LEU A 17 -8.82 10.25 8.14
CA LEU A 17 -9.62 9.04 8.24
C LEU A 17 -10.52 9.13 9.46
N ILE A 18 -11.85 9.06 9.29
CA ILE A 18 -12.82 8.99 10.39
C ILE A 18 -13.52 7.64 10.33
N LEU A 19 -13.41 6.89 11.42
CA LEU A 19 -14.10 5.64 11.60
C LEU A 19 -15.25 5.83 12.60
N ASP A 20 -16.44 5.35 12.27
CA ASP A 20 -17.56 5.32 13.20
C ASP A 20 -17.40 4.20 14.25
N ASP A 21 -18.30 4.15 15.23
CA ASP A 21 -18.30 3.17 16.32
C ASP A 21 -18.36 1.70 15.84
N LYS A 22 -18.68 1.50 14.56
CA LYS A 22 -18.70 0.17 13.90
C LYS A 22 -17.47 -0.06 13.03
N GLY A 23 -16.46 0.83 13.09
CA GLY A 23 -15.25 0.77 12.29
C GLY A 23 -15.48 1.00 10.79
N LYS A 24 -16.57 1.70 10.42
CA LYS A 24 -16.89 2.05 9.03
C LYS A 24 -16.45 3.50 8.78
N VAL A 25 -15.91 3.77 7.59
CA VAL A 25 -15.56 5.14 7.20
C VAL A 25 -16.84 5.96 7.10
N SER A 26 -16.99 6.96 7.98
CA SER A 26 -18.24 7.69 8.13
C SER A 26 -18.35 8.96 7.32
N LYS A 27 -17.23 9.60 6.94
CA LYS A 27 -17.22 10.81 6.09
C LYS A 27 -15.89 11.02 5.35
N ILE A 28 -16.01 11.61 4.17
CA ILE A 28 -14.92 12.01 3.29
C ILE A 28 -15.21 13.44 2.82
N TYR A 29 -14.23 14.34 2.93
CA TYR A 29 -14.38 15.74 2.54
C TYR A 29 -13.36 16.15 1.48
N ASP A 30 -13.79 16.97 0.53
CA ASP A 30 -13.00 17.45 -0.61
C ASP A 30 -12.22 18.73 -0.26
N ARG A 31 -10.95 18.79 -0.67
CA ARG A 31 -10.09 19.98 -0.52
C ARG A 31 -10.53 21.19 -1.37
N GLY A 32 -11.49 20.99 -2.28
CA GLY A 32 -11.88 22.00 -3.28
C GLY A 32 -12.74 23.16 -2.76
N GLU A 33 -13.44 23.02 -1.64
CA GLU A 33 -14.43 24.03 -1.21
C GLU A 33 -13.96 25.01 -0.12
N SER A 34 -12.82 24.78 0.53
CA SER A 34 -12.35 25.63 1.64
C SER A 34 -11.66 26.94 1.24
N ALA A 35 -11.51 27.24 -0.05
CA ALA A 35 -10.75 28.41 -0.50
C ALA A 35 -11.56 29.73 -0.56
N ARG A 36 -12.80 29.78 -0.11
CA ARG A 36 -13.67 30.98 -0.20
C ARG A 36 -14.37 31.39 1.09
N LEU A 37 -13.68 31.38 2.21
CA LEU A 37 -14.15 32.13 3.37
C LEU A 37 -13.30 33.38 3.56
N LYS A 38 -13.87 34.52 3.19
CA LYS A 38 -13.31 35.86 3.36
C LYS A 38 -13.07 36.14 4.85
N ARG A 39 -11.85 36.53 5.18
CA ARG A 39 -11.48 37.10 6.47
C ARG A 39 -12.29 38.36 6.72
N ALA A 40 -13.02 38.40 7.84
CA ALA A 40 -13.50 39.65 8.45
C ALA A 40 -12.39 40.20 9.36
N PRO A 41 -12.14 41.50 9.40
CA PRO A 41 -11.07 42.09 10.18
C PRO A 41 -11.45 42.14 11.67
N ALA A 42 -10.55 41.65 12.52
CA ALA A 42 -10.66 41.82 13.97
C ALA A 42 -10.39 43.28 14.34
N LYS A 43 -11.30 43.85 15.14
CA LYS A 43 -11.14 45.16 15.74
C LYS A 43 -10.13 45.10 16.88
N HIS A 44 -9.14 45.96 16.83
CA HIS A 44 -8.23 46.25 17.93
C HIS A 44 -8.98 47.09 18.97
N ASP A 45 -8.96 46.66 20.22
CA ASP A 45 -9.25 47.52 21.37
C ASP A 45 -7.91 47.83 22.06
N GLU A 46 -7.53 49.11 21.99
CA GLU A 46 -6.41 49.65 22.74
C GLU A 46 -6.88 50.04 24.14
N THR A 47 -6.33 49.39 25.15
CA THR A 47 -6.30 50.01 26.49
C THR A 47 -4.91 49.89 27.11
N SER A 48 -4.30 51.03 27.22
CA SER A 48 -3.03 51.30 27.86
C SER A 48 -3.03 50.94 29.35
N LYS A 49 -1.99 50.22 29.81
CA LYS A 49 -1.47 50.40 31.19
C LYS A 49 0.05 50.35 31.24
N LYS A 50 0.64 51.46 31.65
CA LYS A 50 2.04 51.62 32.08
C LYS A 50 2.36 50.66 33.20
N GLY A 51 3.47 49.97 33.12
CA GLY A 51 4.02 49.16 34.24
C GLY A 51 5.42 48.66 34.03
N LYS A 52 6.39 49.44 34.49
CA LYS A 52 7.76 49.07 34.95
C LYS A 52 8.64 48.23 34.02
N GLU A 53 9.61 48.90 33.44
CA GLU A 53 10.86 48.29 32.94
C GLU A 53 11.51 47.43 34.01
N LYS A 54 11.53 46.12 33.80
CA LYS A 54 12.49 45.20 34.41
C LYS A 54 13.63 45.04 33.45
N ARG A 55 14.87 45.29 33.92
CA ARG A 55 16.13 45.05 33.25
C ARG A 55 16.10 43.69 32.56
N LEU A 56 16.21 43.67 31.24
CA LEU A 56 16.57 42.48 30.48
C LEU A 56 18.03 42.13 30.82
N ASP A 57 18.21 41.04 31.57
CA ASP A 57 19.47 40.32 31.57
C ASP A 57 19.71 39.82 30.14
N LYS A 58 20.83 40.19 29.54
CA LYS A 58 21.24 39.73 28.21
C LYS A 58 21.28 38.20 28.23
N ALA A 59 20.30 37.57 27.55
CA ALA A 59 20.29 36.15 27.27
C ALA A 59 21.63 35.78 26.61
N SER A 60 22.27 34.71 27.05
CA SER A 60 23.48 34.21 26.40
C SER A 60 23.11 33.73 24.97
N PRO A 61 24.01 33.86 23.98
CA PRO A 61 23.77 33.41 22.62
C PRO A 61 23.31 31.95 22.49
N GLU A 62 23.50 31.19 23.56
CA GLU A 62 23.17 29.78 23.69
C GLU A 62 21.67 29.52 24.04
N SER A 63 21.05 30.39 24.86
CA SER A 63 19.61 30.30 25.15
C SER A 63 18.76 30.71 23.93
N ASP A 64 19.30 31.61 23.12
CA ASP A 64 18.65 32.15 21.91
C ASP A 64 18.36 31.04 20.84
N LEU A 65 19.24 30.05 20.69
CA LEU A 65 19.02 28.95 19.70
C LEU A 65 17.84 28.05 20.07
N ILE A 66 17.71 27.66 21.35
CA ILE A 66 16.62 26.78 21.81
C ILE A 66 15.29 27.50 21.74
N GLU A 67 15.24 28.78 22.15
CA GLU A 67 14.07 29.63 22.04
C GLU A 67 13.65 29.81 20.58
N LYS A 68 14.59 30.12 19.71
CA LYS A 68 14.34 30.23 18.26
C LYS A 68 13.77 28.93 17.65
N ILE A 69 14.29 27.77 18.05
CA ILE A 69 13.75 26.49 17.61
C ILE A 69 12.33 26.27 18.15
N ALA A 70 12.05 26.67 19.39
CA ALA A 70 10.73 26.58 19.98
C ALA A 70 9.71 27.44 19.22
N ASP A 71 10.08 28.67 18.88
CA ASP A 71 9.26 29.60 18.09
C ASP A 71 8.99 29.03 16.68
N GLU A 72 10.03 28.55 15.99
CA GLU A 72 9.88 27.92 14.67
C GLU A 72 8.98 26.67 14.70
N LEU A 73 9.05 25.86 15.78
CA LEU A 73 8.15 24.71 15.97
C LEU A 73 6.71 25.17 16.20
N ASP A 74 6.51 26.28 16.90
CA ASP A 74 5.18 26.85 17.14
C ASP A 74 4.56 27.40 15.85
N GLU A 75 5.33 28.11 15.05
CA GLU A 75 4.95 28.61 13.72
C GLU A 75 4.75 27.48 12.70
N ALA A 76 5.39 26.34 12.89
CA ALA A 76 5.27 25.17 12.01
C ALA A 76 3.92 24.45 12.13
N LYS A 77 3.15 24.73 13.17
CA LYS A 77 1.83 24.11 13.38
C LYS A 77 0.88 24.44 12.22
N VAL A 78 0.15 23.43 11.78
CA VAL A 78 -0.91 23.55 10.77
C VAL A 78 -2.20 22.96 11.31
N PRO A 79 -3.36 23.55 10.99
CA PRO A 79 -4.64 23.03 11.45
C PRO A 79 -4.99 21.72 10.73
N TYR A 80 -5.74 20.87 11.40
CA TYR A 80 -6.40 19.75 10.74
C TYR A 80 -7.48 20.29 9.81
N VAL A 81 -7.60 19.72 8.62
CA VAL A 81 -8.57 20.18 7.62
C VAL A 81 -10.01 20.08 8.14
N LEU A 82 -10.34 19.06 8.91
CA LEU A 82 -11.71 18.80 9.41
C LEU A 82 -11.94 19.24 10.85
N GLU A 83 -10.89 19.54 11.60
CA GLU A 83 -10.95 20.05 12.96
C GLU A 83 -9.94 21.18 13.08
N PRO A 84 -10.28 22.38 12.60
CA PRO A 84 -9.35 23.52 12.55
C PRO A 84 -8.79 23.93 13.91
N ASP A 85 -9.48 23.60 14.99
CA ASP A 85 -9.03 23.84 16.37
C ASP A 85 -7.91 22.87 16.80
N ARG A 86 -7.73 21.78 16.08
CA ARG A 86 -6.62 20.83 16.29
C ARG A 86 -5.48 21.14 15.36
N MET A 87 -4.27 21.11 15.89
CA MET A 87 -3.04 21.41 15.16
C MET A 87 -2.13 20.19 15.09
N PHE A 88 -1.26 20.15 14.10
CA PHE A 88 -0.13 19.23 14.03
C PHE A 88 1.08 19.89 13.37
N ILE A 89 2.26 19.31 13.57
CA ILE A 89 3.51 19.75 12.91
C ILE A 89 3.84 18.74 11.82
N PRO A 90 3.79 19.10 10.53
CA PRO A 90 4.18 18.22 9.43
C PRO A 90 5.64 17.78 9.55
N HIS A 91 5.91 16.53 9.22
CA HIS A 91 7.27 15.99 9.22
C HIS A 91 8.21 16.79 8.32
N SER A 92 7.73 17.22 7.17
CA SER A 92 8.47 18.05 6.22
C SER A 92 8.91 19.41 6.79
N LYS A 93 8.16 19.97 7.75
CA LYS A 93 8.56 21.18 8.48
C LYS A 93 9.51 20.85 9.61
N LEU A 94 9.23 19.78 10.38
CA LEU A 94 10.08 19.32 11.47
C LEU A 94 11.52 19.06 11.02
N THR A 95 11.71 18.36 9.89
CA THR A 95 13.05 18.05 9.35
C THR A 95 13.82 19.28 8.86
N LYS A 96 13.12 20.35 8.45
CA LYS A 96 13.75 21.65 8.11
C LYS A 96 14.19 22.41 9.34
N ILE A 97 13.43 22.30 10.44
CA ILE A 97 13.75 22.98 11.70
C ILE A 97 14.85 22.23 12.47
N LEU A 98 14.71 20.91 12.63
CA LEU A 98 15.66 20.08 13.36
C LEU A 98 16.59 19.32 12.41
N THR A 99 17.48 20.06 11.73
CA THR A 99 18.57 19.49 10.94
C THR A 99 19.65 18.88 11.85
N PHE A 100 20.47 17.99 11.31
CA PHE A 100 21.59 17.40 12.06
C PHE A 100 22.51 18.46 12.67
N SER A 101 22.84 19.52 11.94
CA SER A 101 23.67 20.62 12.42
C SER A 101 23.05 21.32 13.63
N ARG A 102 21.74 21.61 13.57
CA ARG A 102 21.04 22.26 14.69
C ARG A 102 20.92 21.33 15.91
N ILE A 103 20.62 20.04 15.72
CA ILE A 103 20.60 19.04 16.80
C ILE A 103 21.95 18.97 17.48
N ARG A 104 23.04 18.94 16.70
CA ARG A 104 24.41 18.97 17.20
C ARG A 104 24.65 20.21 18.07
N SER A 105 24.28 21.39 17.60
CA SER A 105 24.41 22.63 18.37
C SER A 105 23.59 22.58 19.66
N VAL A 106 22.36 22.09 19.63
CA VAL A 106 21.52 21.90 20.82
C VAL A 106 22.17 20.95 21.83
N VAL A 107 22.70 19.81 21.38
CA VAL A 107 23.42 18.84 22.28
C VAL A 107 24.62 19.47 22.94
N HIS A 108 25.34 20.38 22.27
CA HIS A 108 26.48 21.09 22.85
C HIS A 108 26.08 22.10 23.93
N ILE A 109 24.89 22.69 23.79
CA ILE A 109 24.36 23.71 24.74
C ILE A 109 23.74 23.06 25.97
N LEU A 110 23.06 21.91 25.81
CA LEU A 110 22.31 21.26 26.89
C LEU A 110 23.25 20.76 27.99
N LYS A 111 23.01 21.24 29.22
CA LYS A 111 23.79 20.88 30.42
C LYS A 111 23.66 19.40 30.79
N CYS A 112 22.52 18.79 30.46
CA CYS A 112 22.28 17.36 30.70
C CYS A 112 23.27 16.44 29.98
N PHE A 113 24.02 16.95 28.99
CA PHE A 113 25.07 16.24 28.27
C PHE A 113 26.49 16.78 28.56
N SER A 114 26.65 17.62 29.57
CA SER A 114 27.96 18.25 29.88
C SER A 114 29.04 17.24 30.28
N GLY A 115 28.67 16.11 30.88
CA GLY A 115 29.57 15.03 31.29
C GLY A 115 29.88 13.99 30.22
N GLU A 116 29.21 14.06 29.04
CA GLU A 116 29.37 13.07 27.97
C GLU A 116 30.58 13.37 27.10
N LYS A 117 31.45 12.36 26.93
CA LYS A 117 32.70 12.49 26.16
C LYS A 117 32.46 12.59 24.65
N ASP A 118 31.39 11.97 24.13
CA ASP A 118 31.08 11.93 22.70
C ASP A 118 29.73 12.54 22.40
N LYS A 119 29.69 13.88 22.36
CA LYS A 119 28.47 14.63 21.97
C LYS A 119 28.07 14.42 20.50
N GLU A 120 29.02 14.04 19.65
CA GLU A 120 28.76 13.73 18.27
C GLU A 120 27.97 12.41 18.12
N ALA A 121 28.36 11.37 18.86
CA ALA A 121 27.60 10.11 18.89
C ALA A 121 26.19 10.31 19.45
N ILE A 122 26.01 11.16 20.45
CA ILE A 122 24.69 11.52 20.98
C ILE A 122 23.85 12.23 19.90
N SER A 123 24.44 13.19 19.19
CA SER A 123 23.76 13.92 18.12
C SER A 123 23.31 12.98 17.01
N ARG A 124 24.16 12.04 16.59
CA ARG A 124 23.80 10.99 15.60
C ARG A 124 22.70 10.07 16.14
N ARG A 125 22.77 9.67 17.40
CA ARG A 125 21.72 8.85 18.02
C ARG A 125 20.37 9.56 18.04
N ILE A 126 20.34 10.86 18.35
CA ILE A 126 19.09 11.64 18.31
C ILE A 126 18.57 11.72 16.88
N PHE A 127 19.43 12.02 15.90
CA PHE A 127 19.02 12.28 14.52
C PHE A 127 18.65 11.00 13.77
N SER A 128 19.46 9.95 13.83
CA SER A 128 19.32 8.73 13.02
C SER A 128 18.97 7.48 13.82
N GLY A 129 18.99 7.54 15.15
CA GLY A 129 18.89 6.34 15.98
C GLY A 129 20.17 5.50 15.99
N ASN A 130 20.03 4.22 16.29
CA ASN A 130 21.08 3.22 16.13
C ASN A 130 20.45 1.94 15.57
N PRO A 131 20.43 1.77 14.23
CA PRO A 131 19.79 0.63 13.56
C PRO A 131 20.40 -0.71 13.96
N GLU A 132 21.72 -0.77 14.20
CA GLU A 132 22.43 -2.00 14.61
C GLU A 132 21.95 -2.51 15.98
N LYS A 133 21.55 -1.59 16.86
CA LYS A 133 21.00 -1.90 18.19
C LYS A 133 19.47 -1.81 18.24
N GLY A 134 18.79 -1.70 17.09
CA GLY A 134 17.34 -1.58 17.02
C GLY A 134 16.76 -0.31 17.66
N LYS A 135 17.55 0.76 17.80
CA LYS A 135 17.12 2.00 18.47
C LYS A 135 16.67 3.05 17.46
N ALA A 136 15.41 3.47 17.56
CA ALA A 136 14.83 4.50 16.72
C ALA A 136 15.41 5.91 17.02
N PRO A 137 15.26 6.88 16.08
CA PRO A 137 15.59 8.29 16.29
C PRO A 137 14.86 8.90 17.50
N CYS A 138 15.31 10.07 17.93
CA CYS A 138 14.72 10.83 19.05
C CYS A 138 14.45 12.30 18.66
N VAL A 139 14.24 12.59 17.38
CA VAL A 139 14.02 13.97 16.85
C VAL A 139 12.70 14.53 17.33
N LYS A 140 11.63 13.73 17.26
CA LYS A 140 10.31 14.14 17.75
C LYS A 140 10.32 14.31 19.27
N LEU A 141 10.99 13.42 20.00
CA LEU A 141 11.16 13.54 21.45
C LEU A 141 11.88 14.83 21.83
N LEU A 142 12.96 15.19 21.14
CA LEU A 142 13.66 16.46 21.34
C LEU A 142 12.73 17.65 21.04
N ALA A 143 11.97 17.62 19.95
CA ALA A 143 11.03 18.66 19.61
C ALA A 143 9.95 18.85 20.70
N VAL A 144 9.38 17.76 21.24
CA VAL A 144 8.43 17.82 22.35
C VAL A 144 9.08 18.54 23.55
N LEU A 145 10.28 18.15 23.93
CA LEU A 145 10.96 18.70 25.11
C LEU A 145 11.35 20.18 24.92
N ILE A 146 11.72 20.59 23.71
CA ILE A 146 11.95 22.01 23.38
C ILE A 146 10.63 22.78 23.48
N GLY A 147 9.56 22.30 22.84
CA GLY A 147 8.26 22.97 22.82
C GLY A 147 7.59 23.12 24.20
N ILE A 148 7.96 22.27 25.17
CA ILE A 148 7.50 22.41 26.57
C ILE A 148 8.51 23.09 27.49
N ASN A 149 9.57 23.66 26.93
CA ASN A 149 10.67 24.28 27.65
C ASN A 149 11.28 23.34 28.72
N SER A 150 11.65 22.13 28.30
CA SER A 150 12.20 21.08 29.16
C SER A 150 13.31 20.27 28.46
N ALA A 151 14.02 20.87 27.51
CA ALA A 151 15.06 20.22 26.71
C ALA A 151 16.18 19.56 27.58
N GLU A 152 16.44 20.10 28.75
CA GLU A 152 17.41 19.54 29.73
C GLU A 152 17.00 18.15 30.26
N LEU A 153 15.77 17.70 30.03
CA LEU A 153 15.37 16.35 30.41
C LEU A 153 15.69 15.31 29.34
N MET A 154 16.28 15.73 28.21
CA MET A 154 16.53 14.84 27.05
C MET A 154 17.40 13.64 27.44
N ALA A 155 18.46 13.83 28.20
CA ALA A 155 19.34 12.74 28.64
C ALA A 155 18.58 11.72 29.48
N LYS A 156 17.72 12.15 30.40
CA LYS A 156 16.91 11.27 31.25
C LYS A 156 15.96 10.42 30.43
N HIS A 157 15.16 11.01 29.56
CA HIS A 157 14.22 10.27 28.74
C HIS A 157 14.90 9.32 27.75
N MET A 158 15.97 9.76 27.10
CA MET A 158 16.68 8.97 26.10
C MET A 158 17.55 7.87 26.71
N LEU A 159 18.28 8.16 27.80
CA LEU A 159 19.25 7.24 28.35
C LEU A 159 18.67 6.38 29.47
N SER A 160 17.92 6.96 30.41
CA SER A 160 17.39 6.25 31.58
C SER A 160 16.10 5.50 31.22
N ASP A 161 15.13 6.17 30.57
CA ASP A 161 13.85 5.58 30.20
C ASP A 161 13.84 4.89 28.81
N ASN A 162 14.96 4.94 28.09
CA ASN A 162 15.09 4.40 26.73
C ASN A 162 13.99 4.86 25.75
N MET A 163 13.51 6.09 25.93
CA MET A 163 12.51 6.67 25.04
C MET A 163 13.09 7.05 23.70
N SER A 164 12.26 6.98 22.67
CA SER A 164 12.54 7.40 21.30
C SER A 164 11.25 7.81 20.59
N ASP A 165 11.34 8.20 19.33
CA ASP A 165 10.18 8.66 18.55
C ASP A 165 9.08 7.60 18.40
N ILE A 166 9.39 6.30 18.52
CA ILE A 166 8.39 5.21 18.51
C ILE A 166 7.52 5.18 19.77
N CYS A 167 7.95 5.85 20.86
CA CYS A 167 7.17 5.96 22.08
C CYS A 167 6.05 7.01 21.99
N LEU A 168 6.07 7.84 20.96
CA LEU A 168 5.09 8.90 20.75
C LEU A 168 3.94 8.45 19.82
N PRO A 169 2.68 8.87 20.05
CA PRO A 169 2.23 9.75 21.13
C PRO A 169 2.16 9.06 22.49
N ILE A 170 2.26 9.86 23.54
CA ILE A 170 2.09 9.38 24.92
C ILE A 170 0.62 9.48 25.33
N GLN A 171 0.05 8.34 25.70
CA GLN A 171 -1.33 8.23 26.17
C GLN A 171 -1.45 8.60 27.66
N LYS A 172 -2.59 9.21 28.02
CA LYS A 172 -2.98 9.45 29.40
C LYS A 172 -3.93 8.35 29.87
N LEU A 173 -3.60 7.71 30.96
CA LEU A 173 -4.46 6.71 31.61
C LEU A 173 -4.73 7.12 33.05
N THR A 174 -5.94 6.90 33.53
CA THR A 174 -6.27 7.05 34.95
C THR A 174 -6.23 5.68 35.61
N VAL A 175 -5.22 5.46 36.45
CA VAL A 175 -5.06 4.22 37.21
C VAL A 175 -5.20 4.57 38.68
N ASN A 176 -6.18 3.94 39.38
CA ASN A 176 -6.47 4.21 40.79
C ASN A 176 -6.66 5.71 41.11
N GLY A 177 -7.38 6.45 40.24
CA GLY A 177 -7.64 7.88 40.39
C GLY A 177 -6.43 8.78 40.09
N LYS A 178 -5.27 8.25 39.72
CA LYS A 178 -4.09 9.02 39.35
C LYS A 178 -3.83 8.96 37.85
N GLN A 179 -3.61 10.11 37.22
CA GLN A 179 -3.23 10.18 35.81
C GLN A 179 -1.76 9.69 35.63
N GLN A 180 -1.59 8.71 34.76
CA GLN A 180 -0.29 8.18 34.37
C GLN A 180 -0.08 8.36 32.87
N LEU A 181 1.18 8.56 32.45
CA LEU A 181 1.57 8.63 31.04
C LEU A 181 2.17 7.29 30.61
N ARG A 182 1.68 6.77 29.50
CA ARG A 182 2.07 5.45 28.96
C ARG A 182 2.40 5.56 27.48
N CYS A 183 3.47 4.90 27.02
CA CYS A 183 3.66 4.65 25.61
C CYS A 183 3.12 3.26 25.23
N LEU A 184 2.71 3.10 23.97
CA LEU A 184 2.15 1.84 23.46
C LEU A 184 3.19 0.72 23.35
N GLN A 185 4.47 1.07 23.17
CA GLN A 185 5.55 0.12 22.93
C GLN A 185 6.15 -0.49 24.22
N HIS A 186 6.36 0.34 25.24
CA HIS A 186 7.10 -0.06 26.45
C HIS A 186 6.27 0.06 27.73
N GLY A 187 5.03 0.57 27.65
CA GLY A 187 4.21 0.80 28.82
C GLY A 187 4.55 2.10 29.54
N PHE A 188 4.69 2.04 30.87
CA PHE A 188 4.97 3.22 31.70
C PHE A 188 6.45 3.60 31.69
N HIS A 189 6.74 4.90 31.64
CA HIS A 189 8.07 5.47 31.75
C HIS A 189 8.23 6.15 33.11
N SER A 190 9.29 5.79 33.85
CA SER A 190 9.51 6.23 35.22
C SER A 190 9.79 7.72 35.35
N GLU A 191 10.44 8.32 34.32
CA GLU A 191 10.80 9.74 34.37
C GLU A 191 9.58 10.66 34.38
N PHE A 192 8.42 10.24 33.88
CA PHE A 192 7.20 11.04 34.00
C PHE A 192 6.70 11.20 35.43
N ASN A 193 7.06 10.30 36.36
CA ASN A 193 6.72 10.43 37.77
C ASN A 193 7.49 11.59 38.43
N ASN A 194 8.63 11.98 37.85
CA ASN A 194 9.48 13.08 38.33
C ASN A 194 8.99 14.47 37.90
N TYR A 195 7.97 14.53 37.01
CA TYR A 195 7.33 15.78 36.64
C TYR A 195 6.42 16.24 37.79
N ARG A 196 6.96 17.06 38.68
CA ARG A 196 6.26 17.55 39.88
C ARG A 196 4.98 18.35 39.58
N ARG A 197 4.90 18.97 38.40
CA ARG A 197 3.75 19.75 37.95
C ARG A 197 2.89 18.95 36.97
N GLN A 198 1.61 18.85 37.25
CA GLN A 198 0.64 18.19 36.39
C GLN A 198 0.53 18.87 35.02
N ASP A 199 0.68 20.18 34.95
CA ASP A 199 0.67 20.97 33.72
C ASP A 199 1.76 20.52 32.74
N LYS A 200 2.97 20.18 33.20
CA LYS A 200 4.03 19.69 32.34
C LYS A 200 3.73 18.32 31.72
N ARG A 201 3.10 17.41 32.46
CA ARG A 201 2.66 16.11 31.92
C ARG A 201 1.61 16.29 30.83
N GLU A 202 0.69 17.22 31.07
CA GLU A 202 -0.37 17.54 30.11
C GLU A 202 0.21 18.13 28.83
N ARG A 203 1.08 19.12 28.95
CA ARG A 203 1.78 19.74 27.81
C ARG A 203 2.64 18.72 27.05
N PHE A 204 3.34 17.80 27.74
CA PHE A 204 4.10 16.75 27.07
C PHE A 204 3.20 15.86 26.22
N SER A 205 2.08 15.40 26.80
CA SER A 205 1.12 14.60 26.04
C SER A 205 0.59 15.37 24.83
N GLN A 206 0.13 16.61 24.99
CA GLN A 206 -0.38 17.46 23.89
C GLN A 206 0.66 17.63 22.78
N TRP A 207 1.90 17.99 23.13
CA TRP A 207 2.99 18.14 22.16
C TRP A 207 3.37 16.83 21.47
N SER A 208 3.29 15.69 22.16
CA SER A 208 3.51 14.39 21.56
C SER A 208 2.51 14.07 20.45
N TYR A 209 1.26 14.49 20.61
CA TYR A 209 0.24 14.35 19.56
C TYR A 209 0.46 15.32 18.38
N LEU A 210 0.99 16.54 18.62
CA LEU A 210 1.33 17.48 17.53
C LEU A 210 2.34 16.90 16.53
N LEU A 211 3.23 15.99 16.98
CA LEU A 211 4.29 15.40 16.19
C LEU A 211 3.99 13.96 15.73
N SER A 212 2.78 13.48 16.01
CA SER A 212 2.42 12.07 15.76
C SER A 212 1.71 11.84 14.41
N ALA A 213 1.58 12.89 13.59
CA ALA A 213 1.06 12.71 12.23
C ALA A 213 1.86 11.63 11.49
N PRO A 214 1.21 10.56 10.99
CA PRO A 214 1.88 9.56 10.17
C PRO A 214 2.51 10.20 8.94
N TYR A 215 3.81 9.96 8.75
CA TYR A 215 4.54 10.40 7.57
C TYR A 215 4.78 9.22 6.66
N ILE A 216 4.10 9.21 5.53
CA ILE A 216 4.14 8.09 4.59
C ILE A 216 5.16 8.39 3.50
N THR A 217 6.21 7.57 3.43
CA THR A 217 7.30 7.67 2.45
C THR A 217 7.36 6.40 1.61
N ARG A 218 7.65 6.54 0.31
CA ARG A 218 7.91 5.41 -0.60
C ARG A 218 9.34 4.92 -0.58
N GLN A 219 10.27 5.67 0.01
CA GLN A 219 11.70 5.39 -0.14
C GLN A 219 12.16 4.20 0.70
N ASN A 220 11.51 3.97 1.82
CA ASN A 220 11.85 2.86 2.70
C ASN A 220 10.85 1.73 2.43
N ASN A 221 11.34 0.58 1.99
CA ASN A 221 10.58 -0.65 1.79
C ASN A 221 9.88 -1.16 3.08
N LEU A 222 9.75 -0.31 4.07
CA LEU A 222 9.10 -0.54 5.34
C LEU A 222 7.78 0.25 5.33
N HIS A 223 6.66 -0.45 5.34
CA HIS A 223 5.38 0.16 5.64
C HIS A 223 5.33 0.54 7.13
N SER A 224 4.65 1.64 7.44
CA SER A 224 4.41 2.04 8.82
C SER A 224 3.14 1.37 9.34
N HIS A 225 3.21 0.79 10.53
CA HIS A 225 2.06 0.21 11.22
C HIS A 225 1.63 1.13 12.37
N TYR A 226 0.35 1.49 12.40
CA TYR A 226 -0.22 2.39 13.41
C TYR A 226 -1.31 1.68 14.18
N VAL A 227 -1.25 1.74 15.51
CA VAL A 227 -2.30 1.26 16.40
C VAL A 227 -3.12 2.47 16.87
N LEU A 228 -4.42 2.43 16.66
CA LEU A 228 -5.35 3.51 16.92
C LEU A 228 -6.45 3.03 17.87
N ASP A 229 -6.95 3.91 18.73
CA ASP A 229 -8.19 3.67 19.47
C ASP A 229 -9.42 4.03 18.62
N THR A 230 -10.57 3.45 18.92
CA THR A 230 -11.81 3.81 18.23
C THR A 230 -12.11 5.29 18.43
N GLY A 231 -12.30 6.03 17.32
CA GLY A 231 -12.54 7.47 17.35
C GLY A 231 -11.29 8.33 17.25
N ASP A 232 -10.09 7.73 17.25
CA ASP A 232 -8.86 8.48 16.98
C ASP A 232 -8.86 9.07 15.58
N VAL A 233 -8.35 10.30 15.50
CA VAL A 233 -8.23 11.06 14.27
C VAL A 233 -6.77 11.38 14.04
N PHE A 234 -6.23 10.92 12.91
CA PHE A 234 -4.85 11.14 12.53
C PHE A 234 -4.74 11.98 11.26
N PRO A 235 -4.01 13.09 11.28
CA PRO A 235 -3.56 13.73 10.06
C PRO A 235 -2.51 12.81 9.41
N MET A 236 -2.51 12.75 8.09
CA MET A 236 -1.47 12.05 7.33
C MET A 236 -0.65 13.06 6.54
N ASP A 237 0.67 12.96 6.64
CA ASP A 237 1.61 13.71 5.83
C ASP A 237 2.31 12.77 4.84
N PHE A 238 2.57 13.25 3.62
CA PHE A 238 3.14 12.46 2.55
C PHE A 238 4.36 13.14 1.95
N GLU A 239 5.45 12.39 1.81
CA GLU A 239 6.68 12.87 1.19
C GLU A 239 6.55 13.06 -0.32
N TYR A 240 5.67 12.30 -0.96
CA TYR A 240 5.58 12.25 -2.41
C TYR A 240 4.26 12.79 -2.94
N LYS A 241 4.29 13.22 -4.19
CA LYS A 241 3.08 13.64 -4.89
C LYS A 241 2.14 12.44 -5.04
N ILE A 242 0.95 12.55 -4.46
CA ILE A 242 -0.12 11.55 -4.56
C ILE A 242 -0.45 11.33 -6.04
N ARG A 243 -0.58 10.07 -6.45
CA ARG A 243 -0.86 9.74 -7.86
C ARG A 243 -2.20 10.28 -8.33
N HIS A 244 -3.24 10.19 -7.50
CA HIS A 244 -4.56 10.68 -7.87
C HIS A 244 -4.62 12.21 -7.77
N PRO A 245 -5.15 12.93 -8.81
CA PRO A 245 -5.19 14.40 -8.84
C PRO A 245 -5.91 15.04 -7.66
N ARG A 246 -6.94 14.36 -7.12
CA ARG A 246 -7.72 14.81 -5.95
C ARG A 246 -7.17 14.32 -4.62
N GLY A 247 -6.03 13.64 -4.59
CA GLY A 247 -5.41 13.14 -3.37
C GLY A 247 -6.12 11.95 -2.73
N TYR A 248 -6.76 11.08 -3.50
CA TYR A 248 -7.45 9.90 -2.99
C TYR A 248 -6.52 8.73 -2.74
N PHE A 249 -6.87 7.92 -1.75
CA PHE A 249 -6.25 6.64 -1.40
C PHE A 249 -7.31 5.56 -1.30
N ALA A 250 -6.90 4.31 -1.47
CA ALA A 250 -7.75 3.15 -1.21
C ALA A 250 -7.43 2.56 0.16
N LEU A 251 -8.47 2.33 0.96
CA LEU A 251 -8.36 1.69 2.27
C LEU A 251 -9.08 0.35 2.23
N LYS A 252 -8.33 -0.74 2.36
CA LYS A 252 -8.87 -2.10 2.45
C LYS A 252 -9.05 -2.47 3.92
N LYS A 253 -10.30 -2.69 4.35
CA LYS A 253 -10.62 -3.28 5.66
C LYS A 253 -10.53 -4.79 5.55
N LEU A 254 -9.80 -5.46 6.45
CA LEU A 254 -9.78 -6.90 6.52
C LEU A 254 -11.02 -7.43 7.24
N THR A 255 -11.57 -8.52 6.73
CA THR A 255 -12.74 -9.19 7.33
C THR A 255 -12.37 -9.99 8.58
N SER A 256 -11.11 -10.42 8.67
CA SER A 256 -10.61 -11.16 9.83
C SER A 256 -10.12 -10.20 10.90
N HIS A 257 -10.58 -10.44 12.14
CA HIS A 257 -10.07 -9.75 13.33
C HIS A 257 -8.83 -10.45 13.92
N ASN A 258 -8.33 -11.50 13.26
CA ASN A 258 -7.20 -12.29 13.73
C ASN A 258 -5.89 -11.69 13.21
N ARG A 259 -4.97 -11.39 14.14
CA ARG A 259 -3.64 -10.86 13.83
C ARG A 259 -2.81 -11.82 12.95
N THR A 260 -3.00 -13.12 13.08
CA THR A 260 -2.30 -14.11 12.23
C THR A 260 -2.71 -13.95 10.76
N SER A 261 -4.03 -13.83 10.48
CA SER A 261 -4.53 -13.59 9.13
C SER A 261 -4.04 -12.27 8.56
N PHE A 262 -4.02 -11.20 9.39
CA PHE A 262 -3.44 -9.92 9.02
C PHE A 262 -1.96 -10.04 8.66
N ASN A 263 -1.16 -10.70 9.51
CA ASN A 263 0.27 -10.87 9.27
C ASN A 263 0.56 -11.69 8.01
N LEU A 264 -0.26 -12.69 7.69
CA LEU A 264 -0.14 -13.47 6.45
C LEU A 264 -0.39 -12.60 5.21
N GLU A 265 -1.49 -11.83 5.19
CA GLU A 265 -1.80 -10.92 4.07
C GLU A 265 -0.74 -9.82 3.94
N LEU A 266 -0.35 -9.23 5.06
CA LEU A 266 0.70 -8.22 5.10
C LEU A 266 2.05 -8.76 4.63
N SER A 267 2.43 -9.98 5.05
CA SER A 267 3.67 -10.61 4.60
C SER A 267 3.71 -10.78 3.08
N SER A 268 2.60 -11.17 2.47
CA SER A 268 2.49 -11.29 1.02
C SER A 268 2.68 -9.95 0.30
N LEU A 269 2.12 -8.86 0.86
CA LEU A 269 2.23 -7.51 0.31
C LEU A 269 3.60 -6.87 0.53
N ILE A 270 4.21 -7.04 1.72
CA ILE A 270 5.55 -6.52 2.02
C ILE A 270 6.60 -7.23 1.18
N PHE A 271 6.43 -8.52 1.03
CA PHE A 271 7.31 -9.36 0.24
C PHE A 271 7.43 -8.85 -1.20
N THR A 272 6.31 -8.54 -1.83
CA THR A 272 6.27 -7.95 -3.17
C THR A 272 6.90 -6.55 -3.22
N GLY A 273 6.95 -5.81 -2.09
CA GLY A 273 7.52 -4.46 -1.98
C GLY A 273 9.01 -4.37 -1.64
N ARG A 274 9.58 -5.38 -0.94
CA ARG A 274 10.93 -5.27 -0.37
C ARG A 274 12.06 -5.37 -1.39
N ASN A 275 11.93 -6.24 -2.38
CA ASN A 275 13.04 -6.55 -3.28
C ASN A 275 12.90 -5.91 -4.66
N TYR A 276 11.72 -5.41 -5.03
CA TYR A 276 11.47 -4.98 -6.40
C TYR A 276 10.56 -3.75 -6.41
N LYS A 277 11.11 -2.61 -6.75
CA LYS A 277 10.33 -1.39 -7.08
C LYS A 277 9.58 -1.58 -8.40
N LYS A 278 8.77 -2.64 -8.50
CA LYS A 278 8.00 -2.91 -9.71
C LYS A 278 6.75 -2.05 -9.73
N LYS A 279 6.64 -1.21 -10.74
CA LYS A 279 5.52 -0.28 -10.92
C LYS A 279 4.18 -1.00 -11.11
N ASN A 280 4.24 -2.22 -11.67
CA ASN A 280 3.09 -3.04 -12.03
C ASN A 280 2.68 -4.03 -10.92
N MET A 281 3.11 -3.77 -9.69
CA MET A 281 2.63 -4.44 -8.47
C MET A 281 2.06 -3.43 -7.50
N ILE A 282 0.95 -3.79 -6.85
CA ILE A 282 0.39 -2.94 -5.80
C ILE A 282 1.34 -2.89 -4.60
N GLN A 283 1.47 -1.70 -4.01
CA GLN A 283 2.30 -1.49 -2.84
C GLN A 283 1.44 -0.99 -1.68
N VAL A 284 1.55 -1.64 -0.51
CA VAL A 284 0.95 -1.13 0.71
C VAL A 284 1.75 0.10 1.18
N LEU A 285 1.04 1.19 1.47
CA LEU A 285 1.63 2.45 1.93
C LEU A 285 1.74 2.49 3.46
N ALA A 286 0.68 2.06 4.13
CA ALA A 286 0.62 1.97 5.58
C ALA A 286 -0.41 0.93 6.01
N THR A 287 -0.32 0.49 7.26
CA THR A 287 -1.32 -0.36 7.88
C THR A 287 -1.83 0.27 9.17
N PHE A 288 -3.10 0.04 9.48
CA PHE A 288 -3.71 0.52 10.71
C PHE A 288 -4.38 -0.65 11.43
N GLU A 289 -4.21 -0.69 12.74
CA GLU A 289 -4.95 -1.54 13.66
C GLU A 289 -5.82 -0.64 14.53
N VAL A 290 -7.12 -0.80 14.45
CA VAL A 290 -8.06 -0.07 15.30
C VAL A 290 -8.52 -1.01 16.40
N VAL A 291 -8.18 -0.67 17.65
CA VAL A 291 -8.55 -1.44 18.83
C VAL A 291 -9.85 -0.85 19.38
N ASN A 292 -10.83 -1.74 19.60
CA ASN A 292 -12.03 -1.36 20.35
C ASN A 292 -11.77 -1.57 21.84
N PRO A 293 -11.69 -0.50 22.65
CA PRO A 293 -11.35 -0.62 24.07
C PRO A 293 -12.40 -1.40 24.89
N ALA A 294 -13.66 -1.43 24.42
CA ALA A 294 -14.74 -2.12 25.11
C ALA A 294 -14.72 -3.65 24.90
N THR A 295 -14.26 -4.11 23.74
CA THR A 295 -14.27 -5.54 23.35
C THR A 295 -12.89 -6.13 23.22
N THR A 296 -11.82 -5.32 23.30
CA THR A 296 -10.43 -5.70 23.04
C THR A 296 -10.20 -6.34 21.64
N THR A 297 -11.15 -6.16 20.73
CA THR A 297 -11.06 -6.67 19.36
C THR A 297 -10.35 -5.66 18.46
N SER A 298 -9.48 -6.18 17.59
CA SER A 298 -8.78 -5.38 16.60
C SER A 298 -9.43 -5.48 15.22
N THR A 299 -9.47 -4.37 14.50
CA THR A 299 -9.81 -4.32 13.08
C THR A 299 -8.60 -3.80 12.32
N PHE A 300 -8.23 -4.49 11.24
CA PHE A 300 -7.03 -4.17 10.47
C PHE A 300 -7.39 -3.52 9.14
N TYR A 301 -6.58 -2.55 8.74
CA TYR A 301 -6.73 -1.78 7.50
C TYR A 301 -5.39 -1.69 6.78
N LEU A 302 -5.45 -1.75 5.45
CA LEU A 302 -4.33 -1.58 4.55
C LEU A 302 -4.58 -0.36 3.66
N LEU A 303 -3.62 0.56 3.59
CA LEU A 303 -3.68 1.77 2.77
C LEU A 303 -2.88 1.59 1.49
N PHE A 304 -3.49 1.95 0.37
CA PHE A 304 -2.90 1.87 -0.97
C PHE A 304 -3.10 3.16 -1.76
N ASP A 305 -2.35 3.33 -2.86
CA ASP A 305 -2.70 4.32 -3.87
C ASP A 305 -4.11 4.05 -4.41
N TRP A 306 -4.81 5.11 -4.80
CA TRP A 306 -6.11 5.00 -5.47
C TRP A 306 -5.94 4.52 -6.90
N ALA A 307 -6.68 3.47 -7.27
CA ALA A 307 -6.85 3.01 -8.64
C ALA A 307 -8.16 3.55 -9.22
N GLU A 308 -8.19 3.86 -10.51
CA GLU A 308 -9.39 4.28 -11.24
C GLU A 308 -10.42 3.14 -11.36
N GLY A 309 -9.92 1.92 -11.26
CA GLY A 309 -10.71 0.71 -11.30
C GLY A 309 -9.88 -0.52 -11.59
N SER A 310 -10.55 -1.63 -11.86
CA SER A 310 -9.92 -2.86 -12.35
C SER A 310 -9.71 -2.83 -13.87
N LEU A 311 -9.11 -3.87 -14.42
CA LEU A 311 -8.94 -4.05 -15.86
C LEU A 311 -10.30 -4.06 -16.61
N ASN A 312 -11.36 -4.59 -15.99
CA ASN A 312 -12.70 -4.48 -16.55
C ASN A 312 -13.11 -3.01 -16.74
N LYS A 313 -12.86 -2.18 -15.73
CA LYS A 313 -13.15 -0.74 -15.82
C LYS A 313 -12.27 -0.03 -16.82
N PHE A 314 -11.02 -0.46 -16.97
CA PHE A 314 -10.12 0.03 -18.03
C PHE A 314 -10.74 -0.24 -19.41
N TRP A 315 -11.20 -1.47 -19.66
CA TRP A 315 -11.85 -1.83 -20.92
C TRP A 315 -13.10 -1.01 -21.21
N GLU A 316 -13.96 -0.80 -20.21
CA GLU A 316 -15.15 0.05 -20.34
C GLU A 316 -14.80 1.51 -20.71
N SER A 317 -13.78 2.05 -20.05
CA SER A 317 -13.45 3.48 -20.10
C SER A 317 -12.59 3.88 -21.29
N ASN A 318 -11.94 2.93 -21.97
CA ASN A 318 -10.94 3.20 -23.01
C ASN A 318 -11.33 2.62 -24.38
N GLN A 319 -12.61 2.72 -24.75
CA GLN A 319 -13.11 2.17 -26.02
C GLN A 319 -12.45 2.79 -27.27
N THR A 320 -11.89 3.99 -27.16
CA THR A 320 -11.16 4.65 -28.26
C THR A 320 -9.84 3.96 -28.62
N LEU A 321 -9.32 3.10 -27.72
CA LEU A 321 -8.11 2.30 -27.96
C LEU A 321 -8.38 1.02 -28.75
N VAL A 322 -9.65 0.65 -28.95
CA VAL A 322 -10.03 -0.55 -29.70
C VAL A 322 -9.62 -0.37 -31.16
N GLY A 323 -8.76 -1.27 -31.65
CA GLY A 323 -8.23 -1.24 -33.00
C GLY A 323 -7.14 -0.19 -33.26
N ASP A 324 -6.82 0.65 -32.29
CA ASP A 324 -5.72 1.60 -32.40
C ASP A 324 -4.37 0.91 -32.24
N LYS A 325 -3.70 0.64 -33.34
CA LYS A 325 -2.41 -0.07 -33.33
C LYS A 325 -1.31 0.66 -32.56
N SER A 326 -1.41 1.97 -32.38
CA SER A 326 -0.45 2.73 -31.56
C SER A 326 -0.44 2.25 -30.09
N HIS A 327 -1.56 1.73 -29.62
CA HIS A 327 -1.72 1.15 -28.30
C HIS A 327 -0.88 -0.14 -28.09
N CYS A 328 -0.50 -0.83 -29.16
CA CYS A 328 0.26 -2.09 -29.06
C CYS A 328 1.60 -1.94 -28.31
N LEU A 329 2.31 -0.83 -28.50
CA LEU A 329 3.57 -0.60 -27.82
C LEU A 329 3.37 -0.47 -26.29
N TRP A 330 2.35 0.26 -25.86
CA TRP A 330 1.99 0.34 -24.46
C TRP A 330 1.55 -1.02 -23.90
N MET A 331 0.72 -1.76 -24.62
CA MET A 331 0.27 -3.10 -24.26
C MET A 331 1.46 -4.07 -24.13
N ALA A 332 2.42 -4.04 -25.05
CA ALA A 332 3.63 -4.86 -24.99
C ALA A 332 4.45 -4.55 -23.72
N ASN A 333 4.59 -3.26 -23.40
CA ASN A 333 5.27 -2.84 -22.17
C ASN A 333 4.53 -3.32 -20.91
N GLN A 334 3.19 -3.15 -20.85
CA GLN A 334 2.42 -3.64 -19.68
C GLN A 334 2.54 -5.16 -19.51
N PHE A 335 2.44 -5.94 -20.58
CA PHE A 335 2.54 -7.39 -20.52
C PHE A 335 3.94 -7.87 -20.12
N TYR A 336 4.99 -7.20 -20.59
CA TYR A 336 6.34 -7.45 -20.11
C TYR A 336 6.48 -7.17 -18.61
N GLU A 337 6.11 -5.98 -18.16
CA GLU A 337 6.22 -5.55 -16.77
C GLU A 337 5.38 -6.42 -15.81
N ILE A 338 4.15 -6.82 -16.22
CA ILE A 338 3.31 -7.75 -15.46
C ILE A 338 3.96 -9.13 -15.37
N SER A 339 4.54 -9.63 -16.46
CA SER A 339 5.23 -10.92 -16.47
C SER A 339 6.46 -10.89 -15.56
N GLU A 340 7.18 -9.77 -15.54
CA GLU A 340 8.33 -9.56 -14.66
C GLU A 340 7.89 -9.46 -13.18
N ALA A 341 6.77 -8.79 -12.90
CA ALA A 341 6.17 -8.74 -11.58
C ALA A 341 5.78 -10.14 -11.08
N LEU A 342 5.14 -10.93 -11.93
CA LEU A 342 4.77 -12.31 -11.59
C LEU A 342 6.00 -13.23 -11.44
N GLN A 343 7.04 -13.03 -12.23
CA GLN A 343 8.31 -13.74 -12.04
C GLN A 343 8.93 -13.45 -10.67
N CYS A 344 8.83 -12.21 -10.18
CA CYS A 344 9.27 -11.86 -8.84
C CYS A 344 8.48 -12.65 -7.78
N VAL A 345 7.16 -12.72 -7.91
CA VAL A 345 6.30 -13.52 -7.00
C VAL A 345 6.72 -14.99 -6.98
N HIS A 346 7.05 -15.57 -8.13
CA HIS A 346 7.42 -16.98 -8.24
C HIS A 346 8.82 -17.31 -7.71
N ASN A 347 9.77 -16.37 -7.82
CA ASN A 347 11.18 -16.64 -7.49
C ASN A 347 11.53 -16.48 -6.01
N ASP A 348 10.72 -15.76 -5.25
CA ASP A 348 11.16 -15.20 -3.95
C ASP A 348 10.79 -16.06 -2.73
N HIS A 349 10.45 -17.32 -2.97
CA HIS A 349 9.92 -18.21 -1.95
C HIS A 349 10.92 -18.65 -0.87
N ALA A 350 12.19 -18.77 -1.22
CA ALA A 350 13.20 -19.34 -0.32
C ALA A 350 13.53 -18.48 0.91
N GLN A 351 13.29 -17.15 0.86
CA GLN A 351 13.63 -16.24 1.95
C GLN A 351 12.47 -15.95 2.93
N THR A 352 11.22 -16.01 2.48
CA THR A 352 10.05 -15.65 3.31
C THR A 352 9.75 -16.68 4.39
N MET A 353 10.05 -17.96 4.16
CA MET A 353 9.80 -19.05 5.13
C MET A 353 10.71 -19.02 6.36
N ARG A 354 11.85 -18.33 6.30
CA ARG A 354 12.73 -18.16 7.47
C ARG A 354 12.15 -17.24 8.55
N TYR A 355 11.10 -16.48 8.24
CA TYR A 355 10.46 -15.55 9.18
C TYR A 355 9.12 -16.03 9.75
N LEU A 356 8.56 -17.13 9.22
CA LEU A 356 7.37 -17.78 9.76
C LEU A 356 7.84 -19.04 10.48
N GLU A 357 8.03 -18.94 11.79
CA GLU A 357 8.39 -20.06 12.68
C GLU A 357 7.23 -21.08 12.81
N ASP A 358 6.97 -21.82 11.73
CA ASP A 358 6.15 -23.03 11.83
C ASP A 358 6.92 -24.19 11.20
N ARG A 359 7.58 -24.95 12.08
CA ARG A 359 8.59 -25.96 11.75
C ARG A 359 8.05 -27.30 11.24
N ASP A 360 6.74 -27.44 11.02
CA ASP A 360 6.14 -28.78 10.81
C ASP A 360 5.61 -29.08 9.39
N SER A 361 5.90 -28.31 8.39
CA SER A 361 5.53 -28.72 7.02
C SER A 361 6.70 -28.75 6.06
N ASN A 362 7.23 -29.96 5.89
CA ASN A 362 8.21 -30.35 4.86
C ASN A 362 7.59 -30.34 3.44
N LYS A 363 6.75 -29.33 3.12
CA LYS A 363 6.15 -29.13 1.80
C LYS A 363 6.78 -27.93 1.14
N ASP A 364 7.42 -28.15 -0.01
CA ASP A 364 7.90 -27.11 -0.90
C ASP A 364 6.75 -26.15 -1.27
N LEU A 365 6.66 -25.04 -0.56
CA LEU A 365 5.67 -24.02 -0.79
C LEU A 365 6.26 -23.00 -1.78
N TYR A 366 5.84 -23.03 -3.01
CA TYR A 366 6.25 -22.09 -4.06
C TYR A 366 5.41 -20.80 -4.00
N GLY A 367 6.05 -19.65 -4.21
CA GLY A 367 5.35 -18.37 -4.34
C GLY A 367 4.36 -18.42 -5.52
N ARG A 368 3.10 -18.16 -5.26
CA ARG A 368 2.02 -18.15 -6.23
C ARG A 368 1.06 -17.03 -5.91
N HIS A 369 0.54 -16.36 -6.96
CA HIS A 369 -0.54 -15.39 -6.80
C HIS A 369 -1.87 -16.08 -6.47
N GLY A 370 -2.26 -17.05 -7.26
CA GLY A 370 -3.39 -17.97 -7.04
C GLY A 370 -4.77 -17.41 -7.36
N ASP A 371 -4.92 -16.11 -7.72
CA ASP A 371 -6.19 -15.50 -8.09
C ASP A 371 -6.01 -14.45 -9.21
N ILE A 372 -5.35 -14.85 -10.30
CA ILE A 372 -5.17 -13.98 -11.47
C ILE A 372 -6.47 -13.93 -12.28
N LYS A 373 -7.04 -12.73 -12.36
CA LYS A 373 -8.29 -12.42 -13.10
C LYS A 373 -8.35 -10.92 -13.39
N PRO A 374 -9.15 -10.44 -14.35
CA PRO A 374 -9.22 -9.01 -14.69
C PRO A 374 -9.54 -8.09 -13.50
N GLY A 375 -10.35 -8.58 -12.54
CA GLY A 375 -10.67 -7.83 -11.32
C GLY A 375 -9.48 -7.52 -10.40
N ASN A 376 -8.40 -8.31 -10.50
CA ASN A 376 -7.20 -8.18 -9.68
C ASN A 376 -6.05 -7.44 -10.41
N PHE A 377 -6.28 -6.91 -11.59
CA PHE A 377 -5.43 -5.93 -12.25
C PHE A 377 -6.01 -4.54 -12.05
N LEU A 378 -5.32 -3.67 -11.33
CA LEU A 378 -5.76 -2.31 -11.02
C LEU A 378 -5.15 -1.31 -12.00
N TRP A 379 -5.99 -0.42 -12.49
CA TRP A 379 -5.62 0.64 -13.41
C TRP A 379 -5.39 1.94 -12.65
N PHE A 380 -4.24 2.56 -12.88
CA PHE A 380 -3.82 3.81 -12.24
C PHE A 380 -3.58 4.91 -13.27
N HIS A 381 -4.01 6.12 -12.97
CA HIS A 381 -3.56 7.29 -13.71
C HIS A 381 -2.06 7.51 -13.54
N THR A 382 -1.42 7.89 -14.64
CA THR A 382 -0.02 8.37 -14.66
C THR A 382 0.07 9.65 -15.50
N ASN A 383 1.25 10.26 -15.56
CA ASN A 383 1.48 11.41 -16.44
C ASN A 383 1.39 11.06 -17.94
N SER A 384 1.42 9.77 -18.27
CA SER A 384 1.33 9.24 -19.63
C SER A 384 0.05 8.44 -19.78
N ALA A 385 -0.80 8.80 -20.75
CA ALA A 385 -1.97 7.99 -21.11
C ALA A 385 -1.53 6.68 -21.78
N PRO A 386 -2.29 5.61 -21.61
CA PRO A 386 -3.53 5.47 -20.87
C PRO A 386 -3.34 5.15 -19.38
N GLY A 387 -2.10 5.20 -18.85
CA GLY A 387 -1.79 4.96 -17.44
C GLY A 387 -0.97 3.70 -17.20
N LEU A 388 -1.20 3.03 -16.06
CA LEU A 388 -0.46 1.86 -15.59
C LEU A 388 -1.43 0.79 -15.10
N ILE A 389 -1.17 -0.47 -15.41
CA ILE A 389 -1.89 -1.62 -14.84
C ILE A 389 -0.98 -2.32 -13.84
N ALA A 390 -1.45 -2.55 -12.63
CA ALA A 390 -0.71 -3.24 -11.58
C ALA A 390 -1.47 -4.46 -11.06
N LEU A 391 -0.74 -5.54 -10.82
CA LEU A 391 -1.26 -6.76 -10.21
C LEU A 391 -1.51 -6.51 -8.72
N SER A 392 -2.66 -6.97 -8.22
CA SER A 392 -3.12 -6.78 -6.84
C SER A 392 -3.67 -8.06 -6.24
N ASP A 393 -3.92 -8.04 -4.95
CA ASP A 393 -4.58 -9.12 -4.18
C ASP A 393 -3.79 -10.44 -4.11
N PHE A 394 -2.56 -10.35 -3.61
CA PHE A 394 -1.65 -11.49 -3.39
C PHE A 394 -2.05 -12.39 -2.20
N GLY A 395 -3.09 -12.04 -1.45
CA GLY A 395 -3.45 -12.68 -0.18
C GLY A 395 -4.00 -14.10 -0.28
N LEU A 396 -4.45 -14.54 -1.45
CA LEU A 396 -5.20 -15.78 -1.60
C LEU A 396 -4.38 -16.99 -2.06
N GLY A 397 -3.14 -16.82 -2.48
CA GLY A 397 -2.29 -17.90 -2.99
C GLY A 397 -2.02 -19.05 -2.02
N ARG A 398 -2.24 -18.86 -0.71
CA ARG A 398 -1.97 -19.87 0.35
C ARG A 398 -3.21 -20.55 0.93
N LEU A 399 -4.41 -20.05 0.74
CA LEU A 399 -5.59 -20.48 1.49
C LEU A 399 -6.68 -21.17 0.65
N HIS A 400 -6.48 -21.41 -0.63
CA HIS A 400 -7.40 -22.21 -1.43
C HIS A 400 -7.13 -23.71 -1.26
N THR A 401 -7.31 -24.20 -0.02
CA THR A 401 -7.63 -25.61 0.19
C THR A 401 -9.08 -25.85 -0.27
N GLN A 402 -9.41 -27.08 -0.65
CA GLN A 402 -10.75 -27.50 -1.11
C GLN A 402 -11.92 -27.05 -0.18
N VAL A 403 -11.64 -26.72 1.08
CA VAL A 403 -12.63 -26.31 2.10
C VAL A 403 -13.15 -24.88 1.88
N SER A 404 -12.41 -24.00 1.24
CA SER A 404 -12.84 -22.62 0.98
C SER A 404 -13.88 -22.51 -0.16
N ARG A 405 -14.01 -23.53 -1.02
CA ARG A 405 -14.98 -23.60 -2.11
C ARG A 405 -16.44 -23.73 -1.64
N SER A 406 -16.68 -24.30 -0.46
CA SER A 406 -18.03 -24.63 0.02
C SER A 406 -18.79 -23.48 0.69
N LYS A 407 -18.20 -22.29 0.83
CA LYS A 407 -18.80 -21.15 1.57
C LYS A 407 -18.91 -19.85 0.79
N GLN A 408 -18.62 -19.81 -0.51
CA GLN A 408 -18.75 -18.60 -1.33
C GLN A 408 -20.06 -18.59 -2.12
N ASP A 409 -20.61 -17.38 -2.35
CA ASP A 409 -21.80 -17.17 -3.16
C ASP A 409 -21.56 -17.70 -4.60
N PRO A 410 -22.45 -18.54 -5.14
CA PRO A 410 -22.33 -19.13 -6.49
C PRO A 410 -22.01 -18.12 -7.59
N LYS A 411 -22.56 -16.91 -7.52
CA LYS A 411 -22.30 -15.83 -8.50
C LYS A 411 -20.84 -15.35 -8.49
N ASN A 412 -20.16 -15.39 -7.32
CA ASN A 412 -18.75 -15.04 -7.21
C ASN A 412 -17.85 -16.23 -7.54
N ILE A 413 -18.33 -17.46 -7.35
CA ILE A 413 -17.62 -18.70 -7.68
C ILE A 413 -17.47 -18.85 -9.20
N GLU A 414 -18.51 -18.56 -10.00
CA GLU A 414 -18.48 -18.67 -11.45
C GLU A 414 -17.37 -17.81 -12.08
N ARG A 415 -17.25 -16.53 -11.70
CA ARG A 415 -16.23 -15.63 -12.25
C ARG A 415 -14.80 -15.99 -11.84
N THR A 416 -14.61 -16.51 -10.65
CA THR A 416 -13.29 -16.97 -10.20
C THR A 416 -12.93 -18.32 -10.83
N ALA A 417 -13.91 -19.14 -11.14
CA ALA A 417 -13.70 -20.44 -11.80
C ALA A 417 -13.23 -20.31 -13.25
N THR A 418 -13.64 -19.27 -13.99
CA THR A 418 -13.30 -19.06 -15.40
C THR A 418 -11.80 -19.10 -15.70
N TYR A 419 -10.98 -18.50 -14.83
CA TYR A 419 -9.52 -18.36 -15.02
C TYR A 419 -8.70 -19.47 -14.36
N ARG A 420 -9.34 -20.50 -13.77
CA ARG A 420 -8.63 -21.60 -13.11
C ARG A 420 -7.84 -22.43 -14.11
N CYS A 421 -6.70 -22.93 -13.69
CA CYS A 421 -5.91 -23.84 -14.50
C CYS A 421 -6.45 -25.27 -14.44
N PRO A 422 -6.13 -26.11 -15.44
CA PRO A 422 -6.62 -27.49 -15.51
C PRO A 422 -6.27 -28.37 -14.32
N GLU A 423 -5.13 -28.09 -13.67
CA GLU A 423 -4.63 -28.86 -12.52
C GLU A 423 -5.61 -28.92 -11.34
N PHE A 424 -6.55 -27.96 -11.25
CA PHE A 424 -7.60 -27.98 -10.22
C PHE A 424 -8.70 -29.03 -10.46
N ASP A 425 -8.89 -29.44 -11.71
CA ASP A 425 -9.96 -30.34 -12.13
C ASP A 425 -9.45 -31.75 -12.46
N LEU A 426 -8.12 -31.94 -12.46
CA LEU A 426 -7.49 -33.24 -12.71
C LEU A 426 -7.31 -34.04 -11.38
N PRO A 427 -7.57 -35.35 -11.35
CA PRO A 427 -7.46 -36.18 -10.14
C PRO A 427 -6.06 -36.18 -9.51
N SER A 428 -5.01 -36.10 -10.32
CA SER A 428 -3.60 -36.04 -9.91
C SER A 428 -2.98 -34.66 -10.10
N GLY A 429 -3.79 -33.62 -10.30
CA GLY A 429 -3.32 -32.28 -10.60
C GLY A 429 -2.50 -31.66 -9.47
N GLN A 430 -1.26 -31.27 -9.77
CA GLN A 430 -0.40 -30.55 -8.84
C GLN A 430 -0.37 -29.07 -9.21
N VAL A 431 -0.94 -28.26 -8.34
CA VAL A 431 -0.97 -26.81 -8.53
C VAL A 431 0.41 -26.23 -8.21
N SER A 432 1.03 -25.60 -9.18
CA SER A 432 2.37 -25.00 -9.10
C SER A 432 2.31 -23.50 -9.48
N PRO A 433 3.41 -22.74 -9.38
CA PRO A 433 3.45 -21.36 -9.88
C PRO A 433 3.05 -21.22 -11.36
N ARG A 434 3.20 -22.27 -12.16
CA ARG A 434 2.77 -22.27 -13.57
C ARG A 434 1.25 -22.21 -13.74
N SER A 435 0.46 -22.45 -12.68
CA SER A 435 -0.97 -22.22 -12.70
C SER A 435 -1.33 -20.75 -12.93
N ASP A 436 -0.54 -19.83 -12.35
CA ASP A 436 -0.71 -18.39 -12.58
C ASP A 436 -0.45 -17.99 -14.04
N ILE A 437 0.46 -18.72 -14.72
CA ILE A 437 0.76 -18.46 -16.14
C ILE A 437 -0.45 -18.80 -17.02
N PHE A 438 -1.17 -19.89 -16.70
CA PHE A 438 -2.41 -20.23 -17.39
C PHE A 438 -3.46 -19.14 -17.19
N SER A 439 -3.71 -18.74 -15.94
CA SER A 439 -4.67 -17.69 -15.62
C SER A 439 -4.30 -16.35 -16.28
N LEU A 440 -3.01 -16.00 -16.32
CA LEU A 440 -2.52 -14.80 -17.02
C LEU A 440 -2.74 -14.92 -18.54
N GLY A 441 -2.57 -16.11 -19.13
CA GLY A 441 -2.87 -16.39 -20.54
C GLY A 441 -4.32 -16.13 -20.88
N CYS A 442 -5.25 -16.56 -20.01
CA CYS A 442 -6.67 -16.27 -20.16
C CYS A 442 -6.95 -14.76 -20.17
N VAL A 443 -6.38 -14.01 -19.21
CA VAL A 443 -6.55 -12.55 -19.12
C VAL A 443 -5.93 -11.84 -20.32
N MET A 444 -4.75 -12.26 -20.79
CA MET A 444 -4.10 -11.66 -21.96
C MET A 444 -4.90 -11.93 -23.24
N LEU A 445 -5.49 -13.13 -23.38
CA LEU A 445 -6.36 -13.44 -24.53
C LEU A 445 -7.64 -12.58 -24.52
N GLU A 446 -8.24 -12.36 -23.36
CA GLU A 446 -9.38 -11.44 -23.22
C GLU A 446 -8.98 -9.99 -23.51
N TYR A 447 -7.79 -9.56 -23.10
CA TYR A 447 -7.28 -8.24 -23.44
C TYR A 447 -7.11 -8.06 -24.95
N VAL A 448 -6.52 -9.03 -25.63
CA VAL A 448 -6.37 -9.00 -27.10
C VAL A 448 -7.73 -9.03 -27.79
N THR A 449 -8.68 -9.81 -27.25
CA THR A 449 -10.07 -9.83 -27.76
C THR A 449 -10.72 -8.45 -27.63
N TRP A 450 -10.60 -7.81 -26.47
CA TRP A 450 -11.10 -6.44 -26.28
C TRP A 450 -10.42 -5.44 -27.23
N PHE A 451 -9.09 -5.51 -27.33
CA PHE A 451 -8.32 -4.61 -28.19
C PHE A 451 -8.75 -4.71 -29.67
N MET A 452 -9.06 -5.90 -30.14
CA MET A 452 -9.40 -6.13 -31.56
C MET A 452 -10.88 -6.00 -31.87
N MET A 453 -11.77 -6.35 -30.94
CA MET A 453 -13.21 -6.54 -31.18
C MET A 453 -14.10 -5.73 -30.22
N GLY A 454 -13.54 -5.08 -29.20
CA GLY A 454 -14.26 -4.24 -28.25
C GLY A 454 -14.87 -4.99 -27.07
N LEU A 455 -15.53 -4.23 -26.19
CA LEU A 455 -16.02 -4.70 -24.89
C LEU A 455 -17.07 -5.83 -25.04
N HIS A 456 -18.01 -5.68 -25.95
CA HIS A 456 -19.07 -6.69 -26.19
C HIS A 456 -18.48 -8.07 -26.52
N ALA A 457 -17.37 -8.11 -27.27
CA ALA A 457 -16.73 -9.37 -27.60
C ALA A 457 -16.19 -10.09 -26.37
N VAL A 458 -15.59 -9.35 -25.41
CA VAL A 458 -15.04 -9.91 -24.16
C VAL A 458 -16.14 -10.31 -23.18
N GLU A 459 -17.19 -9.51 -23.06
CA GLU A 459 -18.20 -9.73 -22.02
C GLU A 459 -19.28 -10.74 -22.43
N GLN A 460 -19.55 -10.87 -23.72
CA GLN A 460 -20.67 -11.66 -24.20
C GLN A 460 -20.26 -12.72 -25.24
N VAL A 461 -19.60 -12.32 -26.33
CA VAL A 461 -19.40 -13.22 -27.48
C VAL A 461 -18.41 -14.31 -27.16
N PHE A 462 -17.26 -13.97 -26.63
CA PHE A 462 -16.21 -14.94 -26.32
C PHE A 462 -16.56 -15.86 -25.13
N PRO A 463 -17.18 -15.40 -24.03
CA PRO A 463 -17.70 -16.30 -23.00
C PRO A 463 -18.75 -17.27 -23.55
N SER A 464 -19.70 -16.80 -24.37
CA SER A 464 -20.72 -17.66 -24.97
C SER A 464 -20.11 -18.69 -25.95
N ALA A 465 -19.09 -18.30 -26.73
CA ALA A 465 -18.41 -19.20 -27.68
C ALA A 465 -17.63 -20.34 -26.98
N ARG A 466 -17.15 -20.12 -25.75
CA ARG A 466 -16.44 -21.13 -24.98
C ARG A 466 -17.27 -21.81 -23.89
N SER A 467 -18.55 -21.44 -23.76
CA SER A 467 -19.45 -22.08 -22.81
C SER A 467 -19.79 -23.50 -23.25
N GLU A 468 -19.51 -24.47 -22.40
CA GLU A 468 -19.79 -25.89 -22.59
C GLU A 468 -20.28 -26.48 -21.25
N ARG A 469 -21.07 -27.55 -21.29
CA ARG A 469 -21.41 -28.30 -20.08
C ARG A 469 -20.16 -29.01 -19.55
N ASP A 470 -19.85 -28.76 -18.28
CA ASP A 470 -18.76 -29.44 -17.59
C ASP A 470 -19.13 -30.89 -17.22
N ILE A 471 -18.18 -31.60 -16.61
CA ILE A 471 -18.37 -33.00 -16.15
C ILE A 471 -19.46 -33.14 -15.09
N TYR A 472 -19.88 -32.05 -14.45
CA TYR A 472 -20.95 -32.02 -13.44
C TYR A 472 -22.28 -31.57 -14.04
N GLY A 473 -22.36 -31.31 -15.35
CA GLY A 473 -23.57 -30.87 -16.06
C GLY A 473 -23.88 -29.37 -15.92
N PHE A 474 -22.98 -28.57 -15.40
CA PHE A 474 -23.13 -27.12 -15.32
C PHE A 474 -22.50 -26.43 -16.53
N ASP A 475 -23.11 -25.32 -16.98
CA ASP A 475 -22.51 -24.49 -18.02
C ASP A 475 -21.24 -23.81 -17.47
N SER A 476 -20.13 -24.00 -18.17
CA SER A 476 -18.81 -23.55 -17.76
C SER A 476 -18.08 -22.88 -18.92
N ASP A 477 -17.65 -21.64 -18.69
CA ASP A 477 -16.91 -20.81 -19.66
C ASP A 477 -15.39 -20.88 -19.45
N VAL A 478 -14.87 -21.89 -18.75
CA VAL A 478 -13.41 -22.11 -18.61
C VAL A 478 -12.78 -22.37 -19.98
N PHE A 479 -11.47 -22.13 -20.08
CA PHE A 479 -10.73 -22.20 -21.33
C PHE A 479 -10.36 -23.63 -21.77
N PHE A 480 -10.53 -24.61 -20.91
CA PHE A 480 -10.17 -26.01 -21.15
C PHE A 480 -11.37 -26.95 -20.92
N SER A 481 -11.28 -28.16 -21.43
CA SER A 481 -12.16 -29.27 -21.06
C SER A 481 -11.34 -30.45 -20.55
N VAL A 482 -11.93 -31.26 -19.66
CA VAL A 482 -11.32 -32.50 -19.14
C VAL A 482 -12.06 -33.69 -19.77
N ARG A 483 -11.28 -34.59 -20.44
CA ARG A 483 -11.79 -35.83 -21.04
C ARG A 483 -10.81 -36.95 -20.66
N ASP A 484 -11.33 -38.05 -20.17
CA ASP A 484 -10.53 -39.23 -19.82
C ASP A 484 -9.32 -38.89 -18.91
N ASN A 485 -9.56 -38.07 -17.90
CA ASN A 485 -8.51 -37.54 -17.00
C ASN A 485 -7.42 -36.70 -17.66
N ASN A 486 -7.59 -36.28 -18.90
CA ASN A 486 -6.68 -35.39 -19.61
C ASN A 486 -7.35 -34.04 -19.86
N ALA A 487 -6.62 -32.97 -19.63
CA ALA A 487 -7.07 -31.63 -19.96
C ALA A 487 -6.62 -31.26 -21.40
N VAL A 488 -7.53 -30.63 -22.12
CA VAL A 488 -7.26 -30.08 -23.46
C VAL A 488 -7.79 -28.65 -23.55
N LEU A 489 -7.09 -27.79 -24.31
CA LEU A 489 -7.63 -26.47 -24.61
C LEU A 489 -8.90 -26.65 -25.45
N LYS A 490 -9.97 -25.92 -25.12
CA LYS A 490 -11.23 -26.05 -25.85
C LYS A 490 -11.06 -25.72 -27.33
N PRO A 491 -11.62 -26.53 -28.26
CA PRO A 491 -11.57 -26.22 -29.70
C PRO A 491 -12.12 -24.83 -30.02
N SER A 492 -13.12 -24.37 -29.30
CA SER A 492 -13.69 -23.03 -29.45
C SER A 492 -12.67 -21.92 -29.09
N VAL A 493 -11.81 -22.14 -28.07
CA VAL A 493 -10.73 -21.20 -27.73
C VAL A 493 -9.66 -21.17 -28.82
N VAL A 494 -9.26 -22.33 -29.32
CA VAL A 494 -8.33 -22.44 -30.46
C VAL A 494 -8.87 -21.73 -31.69
N SER A 495 -10.13 -22.00 -32.04
CA SER A 495 -10.81 -21.35 -33.19
C SER A 495 -10.91 -19.84 -33.01
N TRP A 496 -11.14 -19.37 -31.75
CA TRP A 496 -11.16 -17.95 -31.43
C TRP A 496 -9.81 -17.30 -31.71
N ILE A 497 -8.71 -17.91 -31.23
CA ILE A 497 -7.34 -17.45 -31.49
C ILE A 497 -7.07 -17.35 -32.98
N ARG A 498 -7.45 -18.38 -33.78
CA ARG A 498 -7.30 -18.37 -35.24
C ARG A 498 -8.13 -17.24 -35.88
N GLY A 499 -9.34 -17.00 -35.37
CA GLY A 499 -10.17 -15.87 -35.78
C GLY A 499 -9.49 -14.53 -35.56
N LEU A 500 -8.89 -14.32 -34.36
CA LEU A 500 -8.12 -13.11 -34.05
C LEU A 500 -6.89 -12.97 -34.94
N GLN A 501 -6.15 -14.06 -35.20
CA GLN A 501 -5.00 -14.05 -36.11
C GLN A 501 -5.37 -13.71 -37.57
N SER A 502 -6.57 -14.05 -37.97
CA SER A 502 -7.11 -13.75 -39.31
C SER A 502 -7.81 -12.40 -39.41
N HIS A 503 -7.95 -11.69 -38.27
CA HIS A 503 -8.62 -10.40 -38.23
C HIS A 503 -7.86 -9.33 -39.02
N PRO A 504 -8.53 -8.41 -39.76
CA PRO A 504 -7.85 -7.38 -40.56
C PRO A 504 -6.90 -6.47 -39.75
N ASN A 505 -7.18 -6.26 -38.46
CA ASN A 505 -6.36 -5.46 -37.57
C ASN A 505 -5.21 -6.24 -36.92
N CYS A 506 -5.03 -7.55 -37.20
CA CYS A 506 -3.97 -8.35 -36.64
C CYS A 506 -2.60 -7.89 -37.19
N SER A 507 -1.76 -7.36 -36.33
CA SER A 507 -0.37 -7.05 -36.63
C SER A 507 0.53 -8.27 -36.40
N TRP A 508 1.78 -8.19 -36.82
CA TRP A 508 2.78 -9.23 -36.52
C TRP A 508 2.98 -9.41 -35.01
N TYR A 509 3.01 -8.29 -34.24
CA TYR A 509 3.08 -8.33 -32.77
C TYR A 509 1.89 -9.10 -32.16
N ILE A 510 0.66 -8.79 -32.58
CA ILE A 510 -0.55 -9.47 -32.07
C ILE A 510 -0.50 -10.96 -32.42
N SER A 511 -0.08 -11.32 -33.61
CA SER A 511 0.05 -12.72 -34.01
C SER A 511 1.05 -13.47 -33.14
N ASP A 512 2.26 -12.94 -32.94
CA ASP A 512 3.31 -13.56 -32.12
C ASP A 512 2.92 -13.65 -30.64
N LEU A 513 2.17 -12.65 -30.16
CA LEU A 513 1.58 -12.65 -28.82
C LEU A 513 0.55 -13.77 -28.68
N LEU A 514 -0.38 -13.91 -29.63
CA LEU A 514 -1.39 -14.97 -29.64
C LEU A 514 -0.75 -16.36 -29.70
N ASP A 515 0.29 -16.54 -30.51
CA ASP A 515 1.07 -17.80 -30.54
C ASP A 515 1.72 -18.11 -29.18
N THR A 516 2.24 -17.08 -28.50
CA THR A 516 2.82 -17.23 -27.15
C THR A 516 1.76 -17.59 -26.12
N ILE A 517 0.56 -16.97 -26.22
CA ILE A 517 -0.58 -17.27 -25.34
C ILE A 517 -1.03 -18.71 -25.55
N GLU A 518 -1.29 -19.11 -26.79
CA GLU A 518 -1.79 -20.45 -27.11
C GLU A 518 -0.82 -21.57 -26.72
N THR A 519 0.41 -21.49 -27.23
CA THR A 519 1.37 -22.59 -27.11
C THR A 519 2.15 -22.62 -25.82
N GLY A 520 2.30 -21.45 -25.18
CA GLY A 520 3.15 -21.29 -24.00
C GLY A 520 2.39 -21.10 -22.70
N MET A 521 1.32 -20.30 -22.73
CA MET A 521 0.60 -19.93 -21.50
C MET A 521 -0.62 -20.81 -21.26
N LEU A 522 -1.42 -21.06 -22.28
CA LEU A 522 -2.64 -21.88 -22.21
C LEU A 522 -2.37 -23.37 -22.42
N ASP A 523 -1.10 -23.82 -22.38
CA ASP A 523 -0.76 -25.25 -22.40
C ASP A 523 -1.49 -25.94 -21.22
N PRO A 524 -2.40 -26.91 -21.50
CA PRO A 524 -3.13 -27.60 -20.44
C PRO A 524 -2.23 -28.41 -19.50
N ASN A 525 -1.06 -28.84 -19.99
CA ASN A 525 -0.11 -29.58 -19.18
C ASN A 525 0.81 -28.61 -18.40
N GLY A 526 0.61 -28.53 -17.08
CA GLY A 526 1.44 -27.70 -16.21
C GLY A 526 2.93 -28.00 -16.24
N ALA A 527 3.35 -29.21 -16.63
CA ALA A 527 4.77 -29.57 -16.69
C ALA A 527 5.49 -28.97 -17.93
N THR A 528 4.79 -28.80 -19.04
CA THR A 528 5.31 -28.24 -20.29
C THR A 528 5.03 -26.74 -20.43
N ARG A 529 4.00 -26.24 -19.74
CA ARG A 529 3.65 -24.79 -19.71
C ARG A 529 4.85 -23.93 -19.36
N LEU A 530 4.99 -22.76 -20.01
CA LEU A 530 6.09 -21.83 -19.77
C LEU A 530 6.20 -21.45 -18.29
N PRO A 531 7.38 -21.49 -17.68
CA PRO A 531 7.62 -20.87 -16.38
C PRO A 531 7.77 -19.33 -16.54
N ALA A 532 7.54 -18.58 -15.46
CA ALA A 532 7.53 -17.13 -15.48
C ALA A 532 8.80 -16.49 -16.06
N ASN A 533 9.97 -17.04 -15.78
CA ASN A 533 11.24 -16.53 -16.30
C ASN A 533 11.38 -16.66 -17.83
N ARG A 534 10.84 -17.72 -18.43
CA ARG A 534 10.80 -17.89 -19.89
C ARG A 534 9.74 -16.98 -20.51
N LEU A 535 8.57 -16.86 -19.86
CA LEU A 535 7.53 -15.93 -20.29
C LEU A 535 8.06 -14.48 -20.30
N THR A 536 8.71 -14.03 -19.22
CA THR A 536 9.28 -12.69 -19.13
C THR A 536 10.30 -12.43 -20.25
N LYS A 537 11.18 -13.41 -20.54
CA LYS A 537 12.13 -13.30 -21.67
C LYS A 537 11.40 -13.17 -23.02
N ARG A 538 10.33 -13.93 -23.22
CA ARG A 538 9.54 -13.87 -24.47
C ARG A 538 8.84 -12.50 -24.59
N MET A 539 8.17 -12.02 -23.54
CA MET A 539 7.53 -10.71 -23.54
C MET A 539 8.54 -9.57 -23.74
N ARG A 540 9.73 -9.66 -23.16
CA ARG A 540 10.82 -8.71 -23.39
C ARG A 540 11.26 -8.67 -24.86
N ALA A 541 11.35 -9.83 -25.51
CA ALA A 541 11.71 -9.91 -26.93
C ALA A 541 10.64 -9.27 -27.82
N LEU A 542 9.35 -9.52 -27.54
CA LEU A 542 8.25 -8.90 -28.26
C LEU A 542 8.26 -7.36 -28.10
N LEU A 543 8.45 -6.87 -26.87
CA LEU A 543 8.58 -5.45 -26.61
C LEU A 543 9.75 -4.82 -27.35
N ALA A 544 10.94 -5.43 -27.27
CA ALA A 544 12.14 -4.93 -27.96
C ALA A 544 11.94 -4.84 -29.48
N THR A 545 11.20 -5.79 -30.07
CA THR A 545 10.86 -5.73 -31.50
C THR A 545 9.88 -4.57 -31.79
N CYS A 546 8.90 -4.34 -30.90
CA CYS A 546 8.03 -3.16 -31.01
C CYS A 546 8.81 -1.83 -30.93
N GLU A 547 9.78 -1.73 -30.01
CA GLU A 547 10.61 -0.55 -29.78
C GLU A 547 11.51 -0.24 -31.00
N THR A 548 12.04 -1.28 -31.67
CA THR A 548 13.01 -1.12 -32.76
C THR A 548 12.40 -1.12 -34.15
N THR A 549 11.22 -1.75 -34.30
CA THR A 549 10.57 -1.96 -35.60
C THR A 549 9.09 -1.59 -35.55
N PRO A 550 8.73 -0.29 -35.68
CA PRO A 550 7.33 0.17 -35.58
C PRO A 550 6.37 -0.59 -36.51
N ASN A 551 6.83 -0.99 -37.69
CA ASN A 551 6.01 -1.77 -38.66
C ASN A 551 5.56 -3.15 -38.12
N TYR A 552 6.25 -3.66 -37.11
CA TYR A 552 5.92 -4.92 -36.45
C TYR A 552 4.54 -4.87 -35.77
N TYR A 553 4.17 -3.74 -35.19
CA TYR A 553 2.86 -3.57 -34.56
C TYR A 553 1.90 -2.64 -35.33
N LEU A 554 2.42 -1.70 -36.15
CA LEU A 554 1.58 -0.81 -36.99
C LEU A 554 1.18 -1.49 -38.30
N GLY A 555 2.04 -2.35 -38.85
CA GLY A 555 1.79 -3.04 -40.09
C GLY A 555 0.64 -4.02 -40.00
N VAL A 556 0.06 -4.36 -41.15
CA VAL A 556 -0.90 -5.47 -41.31
C VAL A 556 -0.13 -6.70 -41.74
N ARG A 557 -0.40 -7.85 -41.10
CA ARG A 557 0.12 -9.12 -41.58
C ARG A 557 -0.46 -9.41 -42.95
N SER A 558 0.35 -9.39 -44.01
CA SER A 558 -0.12 -9.81 -45.34
C SER A 558 -0.55 -11.27 -45.26
N ARG A 559 -1.75 -11.56 -45.76
CA ARG A 559 -2.21 -12.94 -45.96
C ARG A 559 -1.29 -13.57 -47.02
N THR A 560 -0.31 -14.36 -46.65
CA THR A 560 0.36 -15.30 -47.53
C THR A 560 -0.45 -16.59 -47.57
#